data_030663aba2dd9c38194fb90a39dee1c0
#
_entry.id   030663aba2dd9c38194fb90a39dee1c0
#
_cell.length_a   1.000
_cell.length_b   1.000
_cell.length_c   1.000
_cell.angle_alpha   90.00
_cell.angle_beta   90.00
_cell.angle_gamma   90.00
#
_symmetry.space_group_name_H-M   'P 1'
#
loop_
_entity.id
_entity.type
_entity.pdbx_description
1 polymer ?
#
loop_
_entity_poly.entity_id
_entity_poly.type
_entity_poly.pdbx_seq_one_letter_code
_entity_poly.pdbx_strand_id
1 'polypeptide(L)'
;MQCPFCGHNESKVIDSRESPDGIRRRRECLRCELRFTTYERVNSMPLMVVKRDGRREPFSGEKLERSLRLACAKRPLEMGAVSKMTADIETELQRLGKAEVESRVIGEMAVERLRGLDRVAYIRFASVYRDFQDVDRFAREVEALQTADEQAAGNINQLALIPDGVPRLAERGKRGRRFRVAQER
;
A
#
# COMPACT_ATOMS: atom_id res chain seq x y z
N MET A 1 -24.39 17.90 23.79
CA MET A 1 -24.17 16.50 24.30
C MET A 1 -24.79 16.40 25.67
N GLN A 2 -25.69 15.46 25.89
CA GLN A 2 -26.44 15.34 27.12
C GLN A 2 -25.56 14.86 28.30
N CYS A 3 -25.77 15.49 29.45
CA CYS A 3 -25.11 15.07 30.69
C CYS A 3 -25.64 13.70 31.15
N PRO A 4 -24.79 12.71 31.42
CA PRO A 4 -25.23 11.38 31.81
C PRO A 4 -25.90 11.34 33.22
N PHE A 5 -25.74 12.41 33.99
CA PHE A 5 -26.27 12.47 35.37
C PHE A 5 -27.62 13.18 35.48
N CYS A 6 -27.82 14.25 34.68
CA CYS A 6 -29.06 15.07 34.80
C CYS A 6 -29.76 15.34 33.47
N GLY A 7 -29.29 14.81 32.37
CA GLY A 7 -29.89 14.96 31.04
C GLY A 7 -29.75 16.37 30.43
N HIS A 8 -29.06 17.33 31.08
CA HIS A 8 -28.90 18.69 30.54
C HIS A 8 -28.00 18.68 29.30
N ASN A 9 -28.35 19.50 28.29
CA ASN A 9 -27.69 19.47 26.97
C ASN A 9 -26.37 20.26 26.90
N GLU A 10 -26.08 21.13 27.86
CA GLU A 10 -24.94 22.03 27.82
C GLU A 10 -23.86 21.59 28.82
N SER A 11 -22.64 21.59 28.33
CA SER A 11 -21.44 21.25 29.10
C SER A 11 -20.23 22.04 28.58
N LYS A 12 -19.35 22.46 29.45
CA LYS A 12 -18.04 23.05 29.10
C LYS A 12 -16.94 21.99 29.08
N VAL A 13 -15.98 22.11 28.18
CA VAL A 13 -14.77 21.30 28.15
C VAL A 13 -13.75 21.87 29.11
N ILE A 14 -13.28 21.07 30.08
CA ILE A 14 -12.30 21.48 31.08
C ILE A 14 -10.89 21.09 30.61
N ASP A 15 -10.75 19.92 29.99
CA ASP A 15 -9.48 19.36 29.56
C ASP A 15 -9.68 18.58 28.26
N SER A 16 -8.69 18.66 27.36
CA SER A 16 -8.70 17.94 26.08
C SER A 16 -7.30 17.37 25.84
N ARG A 17 -7.21 16.05 25.63
CA ARG A 17 -5.95 15.35 25.38
C ARG A 17 -6.08 14.43 24.19
N GLU A 18 -5.03 14.38 23.38
CA GLU A 18 -4.91 13.38 22.34
C GLU A 18 -4.73 11.98 22.93
N SER A 19 -5.36 11.01 22.32
CA SER A 19 -5.29 9.59 22.62
C SER A 19 -5.01 8.85 21.31
N PRO A 20 -4.36 7.69 21.32
CA PRO A 20 -4.10 6.89 20.11
C PRO A 20 -5.35 6.66 19.25
N ASP A 21 -6.52 6.56 19.90
CA ASP A 21 -7.81 6.28 19.26
C ASP A 21 -8.67 7.53 18.98
N GLY A 22 -8.15 8.75 19.21
CA GLY A 22 -8.90 10.00 19.03
C GLY A 22 -8.64 11.03 20.13
N ILE A 23 -9.64 11.83 20.47
CA ILE A 23 -9.53 12.91 21.45
C ILE A 23 -10.35 12.54 22.69
N ARG A 24 -9.69 12.53 23.85
CA ARG A 24 -10.33 12.40 25.15
C ARG A 24 -10.63 13.79 25.69
N ARG A 25 -11.92 14.07 25.97
CA ARG A 25 -12.35 15.35 26.56
C ARG A 25 -12.98 15.14 27.94
N ARG A 26 -12.53 15.90 28.93
CA ARG A 26 -13.16 16.00 30.23
C ARG A 26 -14.13 17.18 30.22
N ARG A 27 -15.39 16.92 30.49
CA ARG A 27 -16.48 17.88 30.44
C ARG A 27 -17.09 18.08 31.82
N GLU A 28 -17.64 19.26 32.06
CA GLU A 28 -18.40 19.61 33.27
C GLU A 28 -19.78 20.13 32.83
N CYS A 29 -20.82 19.55 33.42
CA CYS A 29 -22.18 19.95 33.15
C CYS A 29 -22.46 21.36 33.72
N LEU A 30 -23.11 22.24 32.94
CA LEU A 30 -23.41 23.60 33.41
C LEU A 30 -24.55 23.63 34.42
N ARG A 31 -25.37 22.55 34.54
CA ARG A 31 -26.51 22.49 35.48
C ARG A 31 -26.18 21.78 36.79
N CYS A 32 -25.56 20.60 36.76
CA CYS A 32 -25.30 19.82 37.95
C CYS A 32 -23.81 19.80 38.34
N GLU A 33 -22.93 20.50 37.62
CA GLU A 33 -21.50 20.63 37.87
C GLU A 33 -20.71 19.32 37.91
N LEU A 34 -21.38 18.19 37.70
CA LEU A 34 -20.73 16.89 37.66
C LEU A 34 -19.88 16.74 36.39
N ARG A 35 -18.74 16.07 36.57
CA ARG A 35 -17.73 15.89 35.52
C ARG A 35 -17.89 14.51 34.89
N PHE A 36 -17.78 14.48 33.55
CA PHE A 36 -17.78 13.26 32.76
C PHE A 36 -16.75 13.32 31.65
N THR A 37 -16.34 12.16 31.15
CA THR A 37 -15.34 12.04 30.09
C THR A 37 -16.03 11.56 28.82
N THR A 38 -15.65 12.17 27.68
CA THR A 38 -16.08 11.75 26.35
C THR A 38 -14.87 11.41 25.50
N TYR A 39 -15.05 10.48 24.56
CA TYR A 39 -14.06 10.13 23.55
C TYR A 39 -14.64 10.47 22.19
N GLU A 40 -13.91 11.29 21.45
CA GLU A 40 -14.25 11.60 20.07
C GLU A 40 -13.35 10.73 19.17
N ARG A 41 -13.97 9.88 18.40
CA ARG A 41 -13.30 9.02 17.42
C ARG A 41 -13.77 9.41 16.02
N VAL A 42 -12.86 9.34 15.06
CA VAL A 42 -13.23 9.47 13.65
C VAL A 42 -14.01 8.23 13.27
N ASN A 43 -15.30 8.42 12.98
CA ASN A 43 -16.13 7.32 12.49
C ASN A 43 -15.98 7.28 10.95
N SER A 44 -15.03 6.51 10.46
CA SER A 44 -14.93 6.21 9.04
C SER A 44 -16.07 5.26 8.66
N MET A 45 -16.81 5.60 7.62
CA MET A 45 -17.79 4.66 7.07
C MET A 45 -17.07 3.39 6.63
N PRO A 46 -17.57 2.20 7.02
CA PRO A 46 -16.96 0.95 6.59
C PRO A 46 -17.03 0.86 5.06
N LEU A 47 -15.90 0.54 4.44
CA LEU A 47 -15.84 0.28 3.01
C LEU A 47 -16.69 -0.96 2.71
N MET A 48 -17.64 -0.83 1.77
CA MET A 48 -18.48 -1.94 1.34
C MET A 48 -17.87 -2.64 0.13
N VAL A 49 -17.88 -3.97 0.15
CA VAL A 49 -17.40 -4.81 -0.95
C VAL A 49 -18.61 -5.38 -1.69
N VAL A 50 -18.67 -5.11 -2.98
CA VAL A 50 -19.67 -5.68 -3.89
C VAL A 50 -19.12 -6.99 -4.44
N LYS A 51 -19.82 -8.10 -4.12
CA LYS A 51 -19.49 -9.43 -4.59
C LYS A 51 -19.94 -9.64 -6.06
N ARG A 52 -19.46 -10.74 -6.70
CA ARG A 52 -19.84 -11.09 -8.08
C ARG A 52 -21.35 -11.31 -8.27
N ASP A 53 -22.03 -11.73 -7.20
CA ASP A 53 -23.49 -11.96 -7.16
C ASP A 53 -24.29 -10.69 -6.80
N GLY A 54 -23.61 -9.53 -6.70
CA GLY A 54 -24.23 -8.24 -6.35
C GLY A 54 -24.45 -8.03 -4.85
N ARG A 55 -24.18 -9.01 -3.98
CA ARG A 55 -24.26 -8.81 -2.52
C ARG A 55 -23.22 -7.82 -2.04
N ARG A 56 -23.60 -7.05 -1.03
CA ARG A 56 -22.74 -6.09 -0.36
C ARG A 56 -22.38 -6.59 1.03
N GLU A 57 -21.10 -6.59 1.35
CA GLU A 57 -20.63 -6.90 2.69
C GLU A 57 -19.53 -5.90 3.10
N PRO A 58 -19.37 -5.63 4.40
CA PRO A 58 -18.27 -4.76 4.84
C PRO A 58 -16.91 -5.42 4.52
N PHE A 59 -15.94 -4.60 4.12
CA PHE A 59 -14.58 -5.07 3.93
C PHE A 59 -14.02 -5.62 5.24
N SER A 60 -13.36 -6.76 5.16
CA SER A 60 -12.69 -7.39 6.30
C SER A 60 -11.24 -7.73 5.91
N GLY A 61 -10.29 -7.01 6.50
CA GLY A 61 -8.86 -7.30 6.36
C GLY A 61 -8.51 -8.72 6.79
N GLU A 62 -9.16 -9.24 7.84
CA GLU A 62 -8.96 -10.60 8.32
C GLU A 62 -9.33 -11.67 7.28
N LYS A 63 -10.45 -11.46 6.55
CA LYS A 63 -10.84 -12.38 5.47
C LYS A 63 -9.83 -12.37 4.34
N LEU A 64 -9.33 -11.19 3.96
CA LEU A 64 -8.30 -11.05 2.95
C LEU A 64 -7.00 -11.71 3.40
N GLU A 65 -6.53 -11.40 4.60
CA GLU A 65 -5.31 -11.98 5.17
C GLU A 65 -5.38 -13.50 5.24
N ARG A 66 -6.51 -14.06 5.68
CA ARG A 66 -6.73 -15.51 5.71
C ARG A 66 -6.60 -16.15 4.34
N SER A 67 -7.17 -15.55 3.30
CA SER A 67 -7.09 -16.06 1.94
C SER A 67 -5.65 -15.99 1.38
N LEU A 68 -4.92 -14.90 1.66
CA LEU A 68 -3.52 -14.73 1.31
C LEU A 68 -2.62 -15.74 2.05
N ARG A 69 -2.85 -15.96 3.35
CA ARG A 69 -2.12 -16.97 4.15
C ARG A 69 -2.30 -18.38 3.59
N LEU A 70 -3.51 -18.71 3.12
CA LEU A 70 -3.78 -20.02 2.50
C LEU A 70 -2.95 -20.20 1.22
N ALA A 71 -2.90 -19.18 0.37
CA ALA A 71 -2.10 -19.21 -0.86
C ALA A 71 -0.60 -19.32 -0.56
N CYS A 72 -0.13 -18.62 0.47
CA CYS A 72 1.26 -18.57 0.90
C CYS A 72 1.68 -19.76 1.79
N ALA A 73 0.79 -20.71 2.06
CA ALA A 73 1.07 -21.82 2.96
C ALA A 73 2.28 -22.64 2.49
N LYS A 74 3.22 -22.89 3.42
CA LYS A 74 4.48 -23.64 3.17
C LYS A 74 5.43 -22.94 2.17
N ARG A 75 5.30 -21.62 1.99
CA ARG A 75 6.28 -20.84 1.21
C ARG A 75 7.28 -20.18 2.13
N PRO A 76 8.58 -20.07 1.73
CA PRO A 76 9.62 -19.42 2.53
C PRO A 76 9.49 -17.90 2.42
N LEU A 77 8.49 -17.34 3.08
CA LEU A 77 8.25 -15.90 3.12
C LEU A 77 8.73 -15.33 4.45
N GLU A 78 9.10 -14.06 4.43
CA GLU A 78 9.45 -13.33 5.64
C GLU A 78 8.26 -13.24 6.59
N MET A 79 8.57 -13.30 7.90
CA MET A 79 7.55 -13.15 8.93
C MET A 79 6.86 -11.79 8.79
N GLY A 80 5.52 -11.80 8.73
CA GLY A 80 4.73 -10.58 8.59
C GLY A 80 4.51 -10.09 7.15
N ALA A 81 5.12 -10.69 6.12
CA ALA A 81 4.94 -10.28 4.73
C ALA A 81 3.48 -10.26 4.28
N VAL A 82 2.70 -11.27 4.68
CA VAL A 82 1.27 -11.35 4.36
C VAL A 82 0.47 -10.27 5.09
N SER A 83 0.74 -10.05 6.37
CA SER A 83 0.05 -9.02 7.16
C SER A 83 0.38 -7.61 6.63
N LYS A 84 1.63 -7.37 6.24
CA LYS A 84 2.03 -6.12 5.60
C LYS A 84 1.29 -5.92 4.27
N MET A 85 1.25 -6.94 3.42
CA MET A 85 0.52 -6.89 2.16
C MET A 85 -0.97 -6.56 2.36
N THR A 86 -1.61 -7.16 3.37
CA THR A 86 -3.00 -6.87 3.71
C THR A 86 -3.18 -5.42 4.13
N ALA A 87 -2.32 -4.90 5.01
CA ALA A 87 -2.37 -3.52 5.47
C ALA A 87 -2.14 -2.51 4.32
N ASP A 88 -1.23 -2.83 3.40
CA ASP A 88 -0.96 -2.01 2.21
C ASP A 88 -2.19 -1.95 1.29
N ILE A 89 -2.88 -3.08 1.08
CA ILE A 89 -4.13 -3.14 0.29
C ILE A 89 -5.22 -2.32 0.99
N GLU A 90 -5.40 -2.48 2.29
CA GLU A 90 -6.38 -1.73 3.07
C GLU A 90 -6.13 -0.22 2.98
N THR A 91 -4.88 0.20 3.13
CA THR A 91 -4.49 1.60 3.00
C THR A 91 -4.80 2.16 1.61
N GLU A 92 -4.55 1.39 0.56
CA GLU A 92 -4.84 1.80 -0.82
C GLU A 92 -6.34 1.88 -1.07
N LEU A 93 -7.12 0.93 -0.56
CA LEU A 93 -8.58 0.96 -0.63
C LEU A 93 -9.16 2.19 0.07
N GLN A 94 -8.62 2.56 1.23
CA GLN A 94 -9.02 3.78 1.95
C GLN A 94 -8.66 5.04 1.16
N ARG A 95 -7.51 5.08 0.50
CA ARG A 95 -7.09 6.20 -0.36
C ARG A 95 -7.99 6.41 -1.58
N LEU A 96 -8.63 5.35 -2.07
CA LEU A 96 -9.61 5.48 -3.16
C LEU A 96 -10.81 6.35 -2.77
N GLY A 97 -11.08 6.54 -1.48
CA GLY A 97 -12.17 7.39 -0.98
C GLY A 97 -13.57 6.95 -1.41
N LYS A 98 -13.72 5.72 -1.88
CA LYS A 98 -14.99 5.16 -2.34
C LYS A 98 -15.73 4.49 -1.20
N ALA A 99 -17.05 4.66 -1.15
CA ALA A 99 -17.89 3.94 -0.18
C ALA A 99 -18.06 2.45 -0.55
N GLU A 100 -17.99 2.13 -1.84
CA GLU A 100 -18.12 0.76 -2.36
C GLU A 100 -16.99 0.42 -3.32
N VAL A 101 -16.46 -0.81 -3.24
CA VAL A 101 -15.43 -1.34 -4.14
C VAL A 101 -15.83 -2.76 -4.55
N GLU A 102 -15.67 -3.09 -5.81
CA GLU A 102 -15.89 -4.45 -6.30
C GLU A 102 -14.85 -5.42 -5.72
N SER A 103 -15.29 -6.62 -5.35
CA SER A 103 -14.39 -7.69 -4.88
C SER A 103 -13.30 -8.04 -5.91
N ARG A 104 -13.58 -7.79 -7.20
CA ARG A 104 -12.62 -7.95 -8.28
C ARG A 104 -11.43 -7.02 -8.15
N VAL A 105 -11.63 -5.76 -7.79
CA VAL A 105 -10.53 -4.79 -7.61
C VAL A 105 -9.60 -5.25 -6.51
N ILE A 106 -10.17 -5.69 -5.37
CA ILE A 106 -9.39 -6.21 -4.23
C ILE A 106 -8.57 -7.44 -4.64
N GLY A 107 -9.19 -8.34 -5.41
CA GLY A 107 -8.53 -9.54 -5.90
C GLY A 107 -7.38 -9.24 -6.86
N GLU A 108 -7.54 -8.30 -7.79
CA GLU A 108 -6.47 -7.87 -8.71
C GLU A 108 -5.30 -7.25 -7.93
N MET A 109 -5.57 -6.40 -6.94
CA MET A 109 -4.54 -5.83 -6.06
C MET A 109 -3.76 -6.91 -5.31
N ALA A 110 -4.44 -7.96 -4.83
CA ALA A 110 -3.80 -9.09 -4.17
C ALA A 110 -2.95 -9.93 -5.13
N VAL A 111 -3.49 -10.22 -6.32
CA VAL A 111 -2.80 -10.96 -7.39
C VAL A 111 -1.51 -10.26 -7.81
N GLU A 112 -1.55 -8.95 -8.04
CA GLU A 112 -0.39 -8.18 -8.46
C GLU A 112 0.73 -8.19 -7.41
N ARG A 113 0.38 -8.03 -6.13
CA ARG A 113 1.36 -8.08 -5.04
C ARG A 113 1.95 -9.47 -4.83
N LEU A 114 1.13 -10.52 -4.93
CA LEU A 114 1.60 -11.90 -4.85
C LEU A 114 2.56 -12.25 -5.98
N ARG A 115 2.33 -11.71 -7.19
CA ARG A 115 3.20 -11.93 -8.34
C ARG A 115 4.63 -11.45 -8.08
N GLY A 116 4.78 -10.32 -7.38
CA GLY A 116 6.09 -9.81 -6.98
C GLY A 116 6.70 -10.49 -5.76
N LEU A 117 5.89 -11.15 -4.92
CA LEU A 117 6.34 -11.76 -3.68
C LEU A 117 6.74 -13.23 -3.85
N ASP A 118 5.84 -14.04 -4.42
CA ASP A 118 6.04 -15.47 -4.61
C ASP A 118 5.11 -16.03 -5.69
N ARG A 119 5.68 -16.56 -6.75
CA ARG A 119 4.95 -17.06 -7.93
C ARG A 119 4.05 -18.24 -7.65
N VAL A 120 4.45 -19.12 -6.75
CA VAL A 120 3.62 -20.28 -6.38
C VAL A 120 2.41 -19.82 -5.59
N ALA A 121 2.59 -18.86 -4.67
CA ALA A 121 1.48 -18.23 -3.95
C ALA A 121 0.55 -17.48 -4.92
N TYR A 122 1.12 -16.75 -5.89
CA TYR A 122 0.37 -16.10 -6.95
C TYR A 122 -0.53 -17.09 -7.71
N ILE A 123 0.03 -18.19 -8.25
CA ILE A 123 -0.72 -19.20 -9.01
C ILE A 123 -1.83 -19.81 -8.17
N ARG A 124 -1.57 -20.14 -6.90
CA ARG A 124 -2.57 -20.69 -5.98
C ARG A 124 -3.71 -19.70 -5.74
N PHE A 125 -3.41 -18.44 -5.52
CA PHE A 125 -4.42 -17.42 -5.31
C PHE A 125 -5.21 -17.15 -6.60
N ALA A 126 -4.50 -16.99 -7.71
CA ALA A 126 -5.09 -16.73 -9.02
C ALA A 126 -6.00 -17.88 -9.48
N SER A 127 -5.66 -19.15 -9.16
CA SER A 127 -6.46 -20.30 -9.54
C SER A 127 -7.86 -20.27 -8.91
N VAL A 128 -7.97 -19.82 -7.67
CA VAL A 128 -9.26 -19.68 -6.98
C VAL A 128 -9.96 -18.38 -7.39
N TYR A 129 -9.17 -17.28 -7.47
CA TYR A 129 -9.71 -15.95 -7.72
C TYR A 129 -10.25 -15.79 -9.16
N ARG A 130 -9.47 -16.22 -10.17
CA ARG A 130 -9.84 -16.11 -11.59
C ARG A 130 -10.77 -17.25 -12.05
N ASP A 131 -11.03 -18.21 -11.17
CA ASP A 131 -11.93 -19.33 -11.44
C ASP A 131 -11.61 -20.00 -12.78
N PHE A 132 -10.39 -20.55 -12.89
CA PHE A 132 -9.95 -21.26 -14.09
C PHE A 132 -10.82 -22.51 -14.27
N GLN A 133 -11.66 -22.50 -15.28
CA GLN A 133 -12.52 -23.63 -15.64
C GLN A 133 -11.82 -24.63 -16.57
N ASP A 134 -10.65 -24.26 -17.10
CA ASP A 134 -9.93 -25.02 -18.11
C ASP A 134 -8.43 -25.09 -17.75
N VAL A 135 -7.85 -26.27 -17.89
CA VAL A 135 -6.43 -26.54 -17.64
C VAL A 135 -5.54 -25.75 -18.61
N ASP A 136 -6.00 -25.51 -19.84
CA ASP A 136 -5.23 -24.76 -20.84
C ASP A 136 -5.08 -23.29 -20.46
N ARG A 137 -6.07 -22.70 -19.81
CA ARG A 137 -5.95 -21.32 -19.27
C ARG A 137 -4.95 -21.25 -18.12
N PHE A 138 -4.97 -22.26 -17.27
CA PHE A 138 -4.01 -22.37 -16.17
C PHE A 138 -2.57 -22.53 -16.71
N ALA A 139 -2.37 -23.42 -17.70
CA ALA A 139 -1.06 -23.62 -18.33
C ALA A 139 -0.52 -22.33 -18.95
N ARG A 140 -1.35 -21.60 -19.69
CA ARG A 140 -0.97 -20.30 -20.28
C ARG A 140 -0.56 -19.26 -19.22
N GLU A 141 -1.23 -19.23 -18.08
CA GLU A 141 -0.87 -18.32 -16.98
C GLU A 141 0.50 -18.69 -16.37
N VAL A 142 0.81 -19.99 -16.27
CA VAL A 142 2.13 -20.46 -15.80
C VAL A 142 3.22 -20.12 -16.82
N GLU A 143 2.98 -20.35 -18.11
CA GLU A 143 3.91 -19.98 -19.20
C GLU A 143 4.19 -18.48 -19.23
N ALA A 144 3.16 -17.63 -19.06
CA ALA A 144 3.30 -16.20 -19.01
C ALA A 144 4.17 -15.72 -17.83
N LEU A 145 4.17 -16.45 -16.73
CA LEU A 145 5.07 -16.16 -15.61
C LEU A 145 6.53 -16.53 -15.91
N GLN A 146 6.77 -17.62 -16.64
CA GLN A 146 8.11 -18.05 -17.02
C GLN A 146 8.73 -17.10 -18.05
N THR A 147 7.96 -16.71 -19.07
CA THR A 147 8.45 -15.77 -20.11
C THR A 147 8.74 -14.38 -19.57
N ALA A 148 7.98 -13.91 -18.58
CA ALA A 148 8.25 -12.63 -17.91
C ALA A 148 9.61 -12.62 -17.19
N ASP A 149 10.06 -13.77 -16.72
CA ASP A 149 11.38 -13.91 -16.06
C ASP A 149 12.53 -13.90 -17.03
N GLU A 150 12.37 -14.59 -18.13
CA GLU A 150 13.40 -14.63 -19.17
C GLU A 150 13.66 -13.23 -19.72
N GLN A 151 12.60 -12.41 -19.87
CA GLN A 151 12.70 -11.02 -20.27
C GLN A 151 13.34 -10.14 -19.18
N ALA A 152 13.02 -10.36 -17.90
CA ALA A 152 13.65 -9.64 -16.80
C ALA A 152 15.13 -10.00 -16.64
N ALA A 153 15.48 -11.28 -16.79
CA ALA A 153 16.87 -11.75 -16.74
C ALA A 153 17.68 -11.30 -17.95
N GLY A 154 17.07 -11.22 -19.15
CA GLY A 154 17.69 -10.71 -20.37
C GLY A 154 18.08 -9.23 -20.26
N ASN A 155 17.25 -8.41 -19.62
CA ASN A 155 17.52 -6.98 -19.41
C ASN A 155 18.61 -6.70 -18.37
N ILE A 156 18.89 -7.60 -17.44
CA ILE A 156 19.98 -7.44 -16.46
C ILE A 156 21.35 -7.68 -17.11
N ASN A 157 21.41 -8.52 -18.13
CA ASN A 157 22.67 -8.78 -18.88
C ASN A 157 22.96 -7.74 -19.97
N GLN A 158 22.02 -6.85 -20.30
CA GLN A 158 22.28 -5.66 -21.13
C GLN A 158 22.52 -4.44 -20.23
N LEU A 159 23.64 -4.45 -19.50
CA LEU A 159 24.25 -3.21 -19.07
C LEU A 159 24.65 -2.47 -20.35
N ALA A 160 23.91 -1.39 -20.66
CA ALA A 160 24.32 -0.45 -21.68
C ALA A 160 25.68 0.12 -21.25
N LEU A 161 26.74 -0.42 -21.82
CA LEU A 161 28.13 -0.12 -21.44
C LEU A 161 28.48 1.34 -21.68
N ILE A 162 27.69 2.10 -22.42
CA ILE A 162 27.84 3.58 -22.57
C ILE A 162 26.51 4.11 -23.09
N PRO A 163 25.84 5.08 -22.44
CA PRO A 163 24.75 5.81 -23.08
C PRO A 163 25.34 6.62 -24.24
N ASP A 164 24.83 6.42 -25.44
CA ASP A 164 25.10 7.27 -26.59
C ASP A 164 24.73 8.70 -26.24
N GLY A 165 25.73 9.53 -25.97
CA GLY A 165 25.49 10.94 -25.62
C GLY A 165 26.42 11.57 -24.59
N VAL A 166 27.49 10.88 -24.18
CA VAL A 166 28.53 11.56 -23.38
C VAL A 166 29.35 12.45 -24.31
N PRO A 167 29.30 13.78 -24.19
CA PRO A 167 30.14 14.64 -25.03
C PRO A 167 31.60 14.35 -24.71
N ARG A 168 32.38 13.99 -25.74
CA ARG A 168 33.82 13.81 -25.64
C ARG A 168 34.41 15.09 -25.07
N LEU A 169 35.07 14.97 -23.91
CA LEU A 169 35.82 16.06 -23.32
C LEU A 169 36.83 16.53 -24.38
N ALA A 170 36.62 17.76 -24.90
CA ALA A 170 37.52 18.41 -25.81
C ALA A 170 38.92 18.44 -25.21
N GLU A 171 39.90 17.90 -25.93
CA GLU A 171 41.31 17.95 -25.57
C GLU A 171 41.69 19.40 -25.28
N ARG A 172 42.05 19.66 -24.04
CA ARG A 172 42.61 20.94 -23.60
C ARG A 172 43.94 21.15 -24.34
N GLY A 173 43.91 21.94 -25.42
CA GLY A 173 45.07 22.37 -26.13
C GLY A 173 46.08 22.99 -25.17
N LYS A 174 47.33 22.46 -25.21
CA LYS A 174 48.46 22.99 -24.48
C LYS A 174 48.74 24.44 -24.98
N ARG A 175 48.27 25.44 -24.26
CA ARG A 175 48.73 26.83 -24.47
C ARG A 175 50.13 26.94 -23.91
N GLY A 176 51.12 26.97 -24.83
CA GLY A 176 52.51 27.25 -24.57
C GLY A 176 52.65 28.66 -23.97
N ARG A 177 53.17 28.75 -22.74
CA ARG A 177 53.62 30.00 -22.13
C ARG A 177 54.91 30.42 -22.82
N ARG A 178 54.81 31.44 -23.66
CA ARG A 178 56.01 32.19 -24.09
C ARG A 178 56.45 33.12 -22.92
N PHE A 179 57.58 32.78 -22.34
CA PHE A 179 58.32 33.70 -21.42
C PHE A 179 58.85 34.85 -22.25
N ARG A 180 58.47 36.08 -21.93
CA ARG A 180 59.14 37.29 -22.38
C ARG A 180 60.18 37.62 -21.31
N VAL A 181 61.42 37.55 -21.70
CA VAL A 181 62.56 38.07 -20.93
C VAL A 181 62.51 39.59 -21.11
N ALA A 182 62.39 40.33 -20.00
CA ALA A 182 62.57 41.78 -19.97
C ALA A 182 64.07 42.05 -19.92
N GLN A 183 64.61 42.79 -20.91
CA GLN A 183 65.95 43.41 -20.85
C GLN A 183 65.79 44.79 -20.27
N GLU A 184 66.50 44.99 -19.16
CA GLU A 184 66.78 46.31 -18.58
C GLU A 184 67.68 47.17 -19.47
N ARG A 185 67.28 48.40 -19.61
CA ARG A 185 68.19 49.56 -19.53
C ARG A 185 67.46 50.78 -19.00
#